data_cccbca633bdd01dfb45e1fa239d65fcb
#
_entry.id   cccbca633bdd01dfb45e1fa239d65fcb
#
_cell.length_a   1.000
_cell.length_b   1.000
_cell.length_c   1.000
_cell.angle_alpha   90.00
_cell.angle_beta   90.00
_cell.angle_gamma   90.00
#
_symmetry.space_group_name_H-M   'P 1'
#
loop_
_entity.id
_entity.type
_entity.pdbx_description
1 polymer ?
#
loop_
_entity_poly.entity_id
_entity_poly.type
_entity_poly.pdbx_seq_one_letter_code
_entity_poly.pdbx_strand_id
1 'polypeptide(L)'
;MIDIKNMRIRVISGLLALILISCALFGCACKGADSGQKLTENIPNDNVRNWYEIFIYSFADSDGDRIGDFKGATEKLDYVRDLGFTGIWLMPIMPSPSYHKYDVSDYYDIDPQYGTLDDFKAFLARAHELDIKVTIDLVVNHTSNLHPWFQSSKTGADSPYRDYYNWQDKGGSGYEKIGDSYYECRFVSTMPDLNLDSDAVRSEISNIMKFWLEMGVDGFRLDAVTSYYTGDNAKNVDFLSWLNDEAKSIKPNCYIVGECWSDESTIAAYYKSGVDSFFYFPMSTGSGKGIIAGILDESTTDRGESYAYLTTHLEERYGTDALMALFLDNHDTDRFNGLIGLYDLPRVKAAYGMLAMMRGGTYIYYGDECGMVGSGKDPNKRIGMYWEDITKVTSAPPGTSEAKYPLGSVAELLENQNSLTNYVKNANVIRNAFPEIARGVSEIVESGDSDVCIIRRTWQDKTITIVLNLSPNSKSISLDGLSLAAVLDANLERDDGITYNNGKLNIDPWGIAILF
;
A
#
# COMPACT_ATOMS: atom_id res chain seq x y z
N MET A 1 15.86 -46.77 -43.30
CA MET A 1 14.68 -46.26 -42.58
C MET A 1 15.09 -46.01 -41.14
N ILE A 2 15.38 -44.74 -40.80
CA ILE A 2 15.83 -44.33 -39.47
C ILE A 2 14.56 -44.13 -38.62
N ASP A 3 14.52 -44.80 -37.49
CA ASP A 3 13.37 -44.89 -36.59
C ASP A 3 13.09 -43.55 -35.89
N ILE A 4 12.10 -42.82 -36.42
CA ILE A 4 11.67 -41.49 -35.95
C ILE A 4 11.03 -41.51 -34.53
N LYS A 5 10.63 -42.68 -34.03
CA LYS A 5 10.02 -42.84 -32.70
C LYS A 5 11.02 -42.66 -31.55
N ASN A 6 12.24 -43.12 -31.74
CA ASN A 6 13.29 -43.00 -30.70
C ASN A 6 13.91 -41.59 -30.57
N MET A 7 13.76 -40.75 -31.59
CA MET A 7 14.25 -39.38 -31.57
C MET A 7 13.31 -38.42 -30.82
N ARG A 8 11.98 -38.68 -30.86
CA ARG A 8 11.01 -37.87 -30.10
C ARG A 8 11.08 -38.08 -28.58
N ILE A 9 11.37 -39.28 -28.13
CA ILE A 9 11.50 -39.59 -26.69
C ILE A 9 12.78 -38.99 -26.11
N ARG A 10 13.88 -38.92 -26.88
CA ARG A 10 15.12 -38.31 -26.42
C ARG A 10 15.08 -36.78 -26.39
N VAL A 11 14.29 -36.13 -27.24
CA VAL A 11 14.10 -34.67 -27.24
C VAL A 11 13.19 -34.24 -26.09
N ILE A 12 12.16 -35.03 -25.77
CA ILE A 12 11.28 -34.73 -24.62
C ILE A 12 12.00 -34.96 -23.29
N SER A 13 12.85 -35.97 -23.19
CA SER A 13 13.68 -36.19 -21.99
C SER A 13 14.76 -35.11 -21.81
N GLY A 14 15.29 -34.53 -22.89
CA GLY A 14 16.26 -33.44 -22.86
C GLY A 14 15.63 -32.10 -22.46
N LEU A 15 14.39 -31.82 -22.88
CA LEU A 15 13.67 -30.60 -22.47
C LEU A 15 13.20 -30.66 -21.00
N LEU A 16 12.79 -31.82 -20.50
CA LEU A 16 12.45 -31.97 -19.07
C LEU A 16 13.70 -31.88 -18.17
N ALA A 17 14.88 -32.35 -18.64
CA ALA A 17 16.13 -32.19 -17.89
C ALA A 17 16.65 -30.75 -17.89
N LEU A 18 16.40 -29.96 -18.94
CA LEU A 18 16.75 -28.53 -18.97
C LEU A 18 15.83 -27.65 -18.12
N ILE A 19 14.56 -28.02 -17.94
CA ILE A 19 13.63 -27.32 -17.03
C ILE A 19 13.96 -27.62 -15.56
N LEU A 20 14.47 -28.81 -15.25
CA LEU A 20 14.91 -29.18 -13.89
C LEU A 20 16.31 -28.60 -13.53
N ILE A 21 17.15 -28.24 -14.51
CA ILE A 21 18.47 -27.65 -14.27
C ILE A 21 18.38 -26.10 -14.13
N SER A 22 17.38 -25.46 -14.73
CA SER A 22 17.16 -24.01 -14.55
C SER A 22 16.61 -23.64 -13.15
N CYS A 23 15.96 -24.58 -12.47
CA CYS A 23 15.52 -24.38 -11.06
C CYS A 23 16.64 -24.60 -10.03
N ALA A 24 17.80 -25.16 -10.41
CA ALA A 24 18.91 -25.45 -9.50
C ALA A 24 19.98 -24.36 -9.45
N LEU A 25 19.85 -23.27 -10.23
CA LEU A 25 20.82 -22.16 -10.25
C LEU A 25 20.31 -20.85 -9.64
N PHE A 26 19.07 -20.81 -9.17
CA PHE A 26 18.59 -19.76 -8.28
C PHE A 26 18.65 -20.30 -6.84
N GLY A 27 19.84 -20.26 -6.25
CA GLY A 27 20.07 -20.50 -4.83
C GLY A 27 19.44 -19.39 -4.02
N CYS A 28 18.11 -19.42 -3.90
CA CYS A 28 17.40 -18.66 -2.91
C CYS A 28 17.73 -19.27 -1.55
N ALA A 29 18.23 -18.47 -0.60
CA ALA A 29 18.49 -18.87 0.78
C ALA A 29 17.20 -19.10 1.58
N CYS A 30 16.23 -19.80 1.00
CA CYS A 30 15.11 -20.43 1.66
C CYS A 30 15.49 -21.90 1.93
N LYS A 31 16.39 -22.13 2.87
CA LYS A 31 16.61 -23.48 3.40
C LYS A 31 15.41 -23.85 4.28
N GLY A 32 14.42 -24.57 3.70
CA GLY A 32 13.39 -25.17 4.53
C GLY A 32 11.99 -25.32 3.96
N ALA A 33 11.70 -25.00 2.71
CA ALA A 33 10.40 -25.30 2.13
C ALA A 33 10.51 -26.43 1.10
N ASP A 34 10.63 -27.68 1.56
CA ASP A 34 10.35 -28.86 0.77
C ASP A 34 8.96 -29.41 1.16
N SER A 35 7.95 -28.76 0.66
CA SER A 35 6.62 -29.33 0.48
C SER A 35 5.98 -28.56 -0.67
N GLY A 36 5.55 -29.24 -1.71
CA GLY A 36 4.96 -28.68 -2.92
C GLY A 36 3.66 -27.90 -2.70
N GLN A 37 3.67 -26.97 -1.74
CA GLN A 37 2.60 -26.04 -1.46
C GLN A 37 2.71 -24.89 -2.45
N LYS A 38 1.67 -24.69 -3.26
CA LYS A 38 1.54 -23.51 -4.11
C LYS A 38 1.74 -22.26 -3.23
N LEU A 39 2.72 -21.43 -3.59
CA LEU A 39 3.10 -20.19 -2.86
C LEU A 39 2.02 -19.10 -2.82
N THR A 40 0.85 -19.33 -3.41
CA THR A 40 -0.33 -18.46 -3.32
C THR A 40 -1.57 -19.32 -3.46
N GLU A 41 -2.30 -19.59 -2.39
CA GLU A 41 -3.72 -19.88 -2.54
C GLU A 41 -4.41 -18.56 -2.87
N ASN A 42 -4.84 -18.41 -4.12
CA ASN A 42 -5.69 -17.31 -4.51
C ASN A 42 -7.04 -17.50 -3.83
N ILE A 43 -7.27 -16.76 -2.74
CA ILE A 43 -8.53 -16.81 -2.01
C ILE A 43 -9.52 -15.95 -2.80
N PRO A 44 -10.56 -16.55 -3.43
CA PRO A 44 -11.49 -15.79 -4.25
C PRO A 44 -12.16 -14.68 -3.43
N ASN A 45 -12.24 -13.48 -4.00
CA ASN A 45 -12.88 -12.29 -3.42
C ASN A 45 -12.25 -11.78 -2.12
N ASP A 46 -10.98 -12.09 -1.88
CA ASP A 46 -10.26 -11.65 -0.70
C ASP A 46 -9.62 -10.28 -0.94
N ASN A 47 -9.94 -9.33 -0.07
CA ASN A 47 -9.38 -7.98 -0.09
C ASN A 47 -8.16 -7.83 0.85
N VAL A 48 -7.74 -8.89 1.54
CA VAL A 48 -6.51 -8.90 2.34
C VAL A 48 -5.31 -9.04 1.41
N ARG A 49 -4.68 -7.93 1.08
CA ARG A 49 -3.61 -7.86 0.08
C ARG A 49 -2.40 -7.10 0.60
N ASN A 50 -1.26 -7.28 -0.08
CA ASN A 50 -0.11 -6.42 0.02
C ASN A 50 -0.26 -5.37 -1.08
N TRP A 51 -0.50 -4.13 -0.70
CA TRP A 51 -0.76 -3.01 -1.61
C TRP A 51 0.51 -2.22 -1.87
N TYR A 52 0.68 -1.79 -3.11
CA TYR A 52 1.75 -0.90 -3.54
C TYR A 52 1.13 0.42 -4.02
N GLU A 53 1.43 1.51 -3.34
CA GLU A 53 0.95 2.83 -3.72
C GLU A 53 1.84 3.42 -4.81
N ILE A 54 1.25 3.86 -5.91
CA ILE A 54 1.97 4.41 -7.08
C ILE A 54 1.47 5.81 -7.40
N PHE A 55 2.42 6.74 -7.52
CA PHE A 55 2.22 8.04 -8.16
C PHE A 55 2.73 7.97 -9.60
N ILE A 56 1.82 7.90 -10.58
CA ILE A 56 2.16 7.68 -12.00
C ILE A 56 3.17 8.72 -12.49
N TYR A 57 2.97 10.01 -12.17
CA TYR A 57 3.87 11.12 -12.54
C TYR A 57 5.35 10.81 -12.31
N SER A 58 5.67 10.10 -11.24
CA SER A 58 7.03 9.87 -10.76
C SER A 58 7.49 8.41 -10.89
N PHE A 59 6.65 7.50 -11.41
CA PHE A 59 6.95 6.07 -11.35
C PHE A 59 7.82 5.59 -12.51
N ALA A 60 7.33 5.68 -13.76
CA ALA A 60 8.07 5.23 -14.93
C ALA A 60 7.62 5.97 -16.19
N ASP A 61 8.58 6.50 -16.94
CA ASP A 61 8.42 7.25 -18.18
C ASP A 61 8.75 6.33 -19.37
N SER A 62 7.81 6.17 -20.31
CA SER A 62 8.00 5.34 -21.52
C SER A 62 8.35 6.12 -22.77
N ASP A 63 8.02 7.41 -22.85
CA ASP A 63 8.15 8.21 -24.08
C ASP A 63 9.31 9.23 -24.04
N GLY A 64 9.92 9.44 -22.86
CA GLY A 64 11.11 10.26 -22.67
C GLY A 64 10.81 11.74 -22.38
N ASP A 65 9.56 12.09 -22.08
CA ASP A 65 9.18 13.46 -21.68
C ASP A 65 9.51 13.77 -20.21
N ARG A 66 9.94 12.74 -19.45
CA ARG A 66 10.31 12.75 -18.04
C ARG A 66 9.13 12.89 -17.08
N ILE A 67 7.93 12.60 -17.53
CA ILE A 67 6.75 12.39 -16.70
C ILE A 67 6.38 10.90 -16.80
N GLY A 68 6.06 10.29 -15.69
CA GLY A 68 5.63 8.89 -15.70
C GLY A 68 4.26 8.74 -16.38
N ASP A 69 4.07 7.61 -17.05
CA ASP A 69 2.88 7.30 -17.82
C ASP A 69 2.42 5.85 -17.65
N PHE A 70 1.21 5.51 -18.14
CA PHE A 70 0.64 4.17 -18.00
C PHE A 70 1.38 3.10 -18.80
N LYS A 71 2.05 3.44 -19.91
CA LYS A 71 2.86 2.47 -20.64
C LYS A 71 4.10 2.11 -19.83
N GLY A 72 4.81 3.13 -19.31
CA GLY A 72 5.94 2.94 -18.41
C GLY A 72 5.55 2.16 -17.15
N ALA A 73 4.43 2.51 -16.54
CA ALA A 73 3.92 1.79 -15.37
C ALA A 73 3.59 0.31 -15.72
N THR A 74 3.02 0.05 -16.91
CA THR A 74 2.72 -1.31 -17.39
C THR A 74 4.00 -2.15 -17.53
N GLU A 75 5.08 -1.58 -18.05
CA GLU A 75 6.38 -2.25 -18.17
C GLU A 75 6.99 -2.64 -16.81
N LYS A 76 6.57 -1.99 -15.73
CA LYS A 76 7.06 -2.23 -14.37
C LYS A 76 6.16 -3.14 -13.52
N LEU A 77 5.05 -3.63 -14.04
CA LEU A 77 4.13 -4.50 -13.29
C LEU A 77 4.75 -5.84 -12.89
N ASP A 78 5.67 -6.39 -13.70
CA ASP A 78 6.42 -7.59 -13.32
C ASP A 78 7.29 -7.37 -12.08
N TYR A 79 7.91 -6.19 -11.95
CA TYR A 79 8.64 -5.80 -10.73
C TYR A 79 7.72 -5.78 -9.51
N VAL A 80 6.54 -5.17 -9.61
CA VAL A 80 5.57 -5.09 -8.52
C VAL A 80 5.14 -6.49 -8.07
N ARG A 81 4.80 -7.36 -9.04
CA ARG A 81 4.47 -8.77 -8.77
C ARG A 81 5.63 -9.52 -8.11
N ASP A 82 6.86 -9.36 -8.62
CA ASP A 82 8.04 -10.08 -8.15
C ASP A 82 8.47 -9.67 -6.73
N LEU A 83 8.08 -8.47 -6.30
CA LEU A 83 8.17 -8.03 -4.91
C LEU A 83 7.06 -8.59 -4.00
N GLY A 84 6.13 -9.39 -4.53
CA GLY A 84 5.05 -10.01 -3.76
C GLY A 84 3.86 -9.09 -3.46
N PHE A 85 3.73 -7.97 -4.16
CA PHE A 85 2.52 -7.15 -4.08
C PHE A 85 1.39 -7.79 -4.88
N THR A 86 0.19 -7.77 -4.33
CA THR A 86 -1.02 -8.36 -4.90
C THR A 86 -2.12 -7.31 -5.14
N GLY A 87 -1.85 -6.07 -4.80
CA GLY A 87 -2.71 -4.92 -5.06
C GLY A 87 -1.89 -3.68 -5.37
N ILE A 88 -2.46 -2.79 -6.19
CA ILE A 88 -1.93 -1.47 -6.50
C ILE A 88 -2.99 -0.43 -6.12
N TRP A 89 -2.56 0.60 -5.40
CA TRP A 89 -3.30 1.83 -5.26
C TRP A 89 -2.64 2.92 -6.11
N LEU A 90 -3.39 3.46 -7.07
CA LEU A 90 -2.97 4.59 -7.89
C LEU A 90 -3.46 5.89 -7.25
N MET A 91 -2.53 6.82 -6.96
CA MET A 91 -2.88 8.22 -6.71
C MET A 91 -3.69 8.78 -7.87
N PRO A 92 -4.35 9.98 -7.75
CA PRO A 92 -5.27 10.45 -8.77
C PRO A 92 -4.70 10.43 -10.20
N ILE A 93 -5.50 9.92 -11.13
CA ILE A 93 -5.10 9.67 -12.53
C ILE A 93 -5.90 10.51 -13.55
N MET A 94 -6.91 11.24 -13.07
CA MET A 94 -7.85 12.00 -13.88
C MET A 94 -7.25 13.35 -14.27
N PRO A 95 -7.73 13.99 -15.35
CA PRO A 95 -7.32 15.32 -15.76
C PRO A 95 -7.37 16.35 -14.65
N SER A 96 -6.26 17.05 -14.45
CA SER A 96 -6.10 18.04 -13.39
C SER A 96 -5.06 19.08 -13.75
N PRO A 97 -5.22 20.35 -13.33
CA PRO A 97 -4.23 21.38 -13.58
C PRO A 97 -2.97 21.27 -12.70
N SER A 98 -3.02 20.51 -11.60
CA SER A 98 -1.89 20.34 -10.70
C SER A 98 -1.11 19.06 -10.98
N TYR A 99 0.16 19.03 -10.54
CA TYR A 99 0.99 17.83 -10.67
C TYR A 99 0.48 16.67 -9.79
N HIS A 100 -0.17 16.96 -8.67
CA HIS A 100 -0.65 15.95 -7.72
C HIS A 100 -2.03 15.35 -8.10
N LYS A 101 -2.74 15.98 -9.02
CA LYS A 101 -4.01 15.53 -9.62
C LYS A 101 -5.22 15.46 -8.66
N TYR A 102 -5.12 15.94 -7.42
CA TYR A 102 -6.27 15.96 -6.50
C TYR A 102 -7.35 17.01 -6.87
N ASP A 103 -7.04 18.05 -7.62
CA ASP A 103 -8.02 19.00 -8.16
C ASP A 103 -8.54 18.55 -9.54
N VAL A 104 -9.43 17.55 -9.53
CA VAL A 104 -9.97 16.90 -10.72
C VAL A 104 -10.78 17.89 -11.56
N SER A 105 -10.53 17.94 -12.87
CA SER A 105 -11.26 18.76 -13.84
C SER A 105 -12.14 17.95 -14.80
N ASP A 106 -11.94 16.64 -14.88
CA ASP A 106 -12.79 15.69 -15.62
C ASP A 106 -12.68 14.31 -14.93
N TYR A 107 -13.81 13.70 -14.56
CA TYR A 107 -13.85 12.42 -13.89
C TYR A 107 -13.89 11.21 -14.84
N TYR A 108 -13.98 11.42 -16.15
CA TYR A 108 -14.25 10.37 -17.13
C TYR A 108 -13.10 10.13 -18.11
N ASP A 109 -11.93 10.71 -17.83
CA ASP A 109 -10.75 10.53 -18.69
C ASP A 109 -9.47 10.35 -17.85
N ILE A 110 -8.39 9.99 -18.53
CA ILE A 110 -7.03 9.94 -17.99
C ILE A 110 -6.34 11.27 -18.25
N ASP A 111 -5.55 11.76 -17.29
CA ASP A 111 -4.73 12.96 -17.50
C ASP A 111 -3.83 12.77 -18.72
N PRO A 112 -3.83 13.71 -19.68
CA PRO A 112 -3.05 13.59 -20.92
C PRO A 112 -1.54 13.36 -20.70
N GLN A 113 -0.98 13.74 -19.54
CA GLN A 113 0.41 13.46 -19.21
C GLN A 113 0.64 11.96 -18.91
N TYR A 114 -0.42 11.23 -18.52
CA TYR A 114 -0.34 9.81 -18.16
C TYR A 114 -0.72 8.88 -19.31
N GLY A 115 -1.20 9.41 -20.43
CA GLY A 115 -1.61 8.66 -21.61
C GLY A 115 -3.11 8.74 -21.90
N THR A 116 -3.69 7.65 -22.33
CA THR A 116 -5.09 7.53 -22.75
C THR A 116 -5.86 6.49 -21.93
N LEU A 117 -7.20 6.52 -22.05
CA LEU A 117 -8.05 5.46 -21.48
C LEU A 117 -7.67 4.07 -22.00
N ASP A 118 -7.18 3.95 -23.24
CA ASP A 118 -6.77 2.65 -23.79
C ASP A 118 -5.43 2.20 -23.19
N ASP A 119 -4.51 3.12 -22.88
CA ASP A 119 -3.27 2.80 -22.16
C ASP A 119 -3.60 2.34 -20.72
N PHE A 120 -4.55 2.98 -20.06
CA PHE A 120 -5.02 2.56 -18.74
C PHE A 120 -5.71 1.19 -18.77
N LYS A 121 -6.56 0.91 -19.77
CA LYS A 121 -7.15 -0.43 -19.95
C LYS A 121 -6.09 -1.51 -20.16
N ALA A 122 -5.03 -1.20 -20.92
CA ALA A 122 -3.91 -2.12 -21.10
C ALA A 122 -3.16 -2.37 -19.78
N PHE A 123 -2.96 -1.34 -18.97
CA PHE A 123 -2.40 -1.45 -17.62
C PHE A 123 -3.27 -2.36 -16.73
N LEU A 124 -4.59 -2.13 -16.68
CA LEU A 124 -5.53 -2.97 -15.91
C LEU A 124 -5.48 -4.44 -16.38
N ALA A 125 -5.53 -4.66 -17.70
CA ALA A 125 -5.48 -6.01 -18.26
C ALA A 125 -4.19 -6.73 -17.83
N ARG A 126 -3.04 -6.05 -17.93
CA ARG A 126 -1.75 -6.62 -17.52
C ARG A 126 -1.66 -6.86 -16.01
N ALA A 127 -2.17 -5.93 -15.18
CA ALA A 127 -2.22 -6.12 -13.74
C ALA A 127 -3.06 -7.36 -13.37
N HIS A 128 -4.23 -7.53 -13.98
CA HIS A 128 -5.10 -8.68 -13.76
C HIS A 128 -4.48 -10.01 -14.26
N GLU A 129 -3.75 -10.02 -15.38
CA GLU A 129 -2.97 -11.18 -15.82
C GLU A 129 -1.94 -11.63 -14.78
N LEU A 130 -1.41 -10.68 -13.99
CA LEU A 130 -0.46 -10.92 -12.91
C LEU A 130 -1.14 -11.15 -11.54
N ASP A 131 -2.47 -11.25 -11.50
CA ASP A 131 -3.29 -11.38 -10.29
C ASP A 131 -3.14 -10.19 -9.31
N ILE A 132 -2.86 -9.02 -9.84
CA ILE A 132 -2.77 -7.76 -9.09
C ILE A 132 -4.10 -7.00 -9.23
N LYS A 133 -4.72 -6.67 -8.09
CA LYS A 133 -5.90 -5.80 -8.03
C LYS A 133 -5.50 -4.33 -8.13
N VAL A 134 -6.35 -3.52 -8.75
CA VAL A 134 -6.08 -2.09 -8.93
C VAL A 134 -7.19 -1.26 -8.31
N THR A 135 -6.83 -0.39 -7.36
CA THR A 135 -7.70 0.67 -6.85
C THR A 135 -7.19 2.03 -7.33
N ILE A 136 -8.10 2.96 -7.54
CA ILE A 136 -7.78 4.35 -7.90
C ILE A 136 -8.29 5.30 -6.82
N ASP A 137 -7.66 6.47 -6.73
CA ASP A 137 -8.17 7.56 -5.89
C ASP A 137 -9.50 8.08 -6.42
N LEU A 138 -10.50 8.20 -5.56
CA LEU A 138 -11.79 8.80 -5.85
C LEU A 138 -11.94 10.08 -5.03
N VAL A 139 -11.70 11.23 -5.66
CA VAL A 139 -11.75 12.54 -5.02
C VAL A 139 -13.16 13.10 -5.18
N VAL A 140 -14.00 12.97 -4.16
CA VAL A 140 -15.41 13.43 -4.19
C VAL A 140 -15.72 14.53 -3.17
N ASN A 141 -14.73 14.95 -2.38
CA ASN A 141 -14.91 16.10 -1.50
C ASN A 141 -15.00 17.42 -2.28
N HIS A 142 -14.22 17.58 -3.32
CA HIS A 142 -14.07 18.81 -4.10
C HIS A 142 -13.75 18.52 -5.57
N THR A 143 -13.82 19.53 -6.41
CA THR A 143 -13.31 19.49 -7.78
C THR A 143 -12.22 20.57 -7.97
N SER A 144 -11.57 20.58 -9.12
CA SER A 144 -10.86 21.77 -9.57
C SER A 144 -11.82 22.95 -9.77
N ASN A 145 -11.35 24.16 -9.49
CA ASN A 145 -12.08 25.35 -9.90
C ASN A 145 -12.17 25.51 -11.42
N LEU A 146 -11.41 24.73 -12.20
CA LEU A 146 -11.50 24.64 -13.66
C LEU A 146 -12.51 23.59 -14.15
N HIS A 147 -13.07 22.78 -13.27
CA HIS A 147 -14.08 21.79 -13.62
C HIS A 147 -15.29 22.47 -14.27
N PRO A 148 -15.85 21.94 -15.38
CA PRO A 148 -17.00 22.52 -16.07
C PRO A 148 -18.20 22.81 -15.17
N TRP A 149 -18.45 21.96 -14.17
CA TRP A 149 -19.51 22.17 -13.18
C TRP A 149 -19.30 23.46 -12.40
N PHE A 150 -18.07 23.70 -11.88
CA PHE A 150 -17.79 24.90 -11.11
C PHE A 150 -17.76 26.14 -12.02
N GLN A 151 -17.20 26.03 -13.23
CA GLN A 151 -17.18 27.13 -14.20
C GLN A 151 -18.60 27.59 -14.56
N SER A 152 -19.55 26.66 -14.65
CA SER A 152 -20.98 27.01 -14.82
C SER A 152 -21.59 27.52 -13.52
N SER A 153 -21.40 26.83 -12.38
CA SER A 153 -21.97 27.17 -11.09
C SER A 153 -21.68 28.62 -10.64
N LYS A 154 -20.46 29.10 -10.89
CA LYS A 154 -20.03 30.46 -10.51
C LYS A 154 -20.68 31.58 -11.34
N THR A 155 -21.37 31.26 -12.43
CA THR A 155 -22.01 32.29 -13.28
C THR A 155 -23.26 32.91 -12.67
N GLY A 156 -23.88 32.23 -11.69
CA GLY A 156 -25.06 32.74 -10.96
C GLY A 156 -26.01 31.66 -10.48
N ALA A 157 -27.06 32.09 -9.82
CA ALA A 157 -28.07 31.21 -9.21
C ALA A 157 -28.86 30.39 -10.26
N ASP A 158 -28.96 30.86 -11.49
CA ASP A 158 -29.69 30.18 -12.57
C ASP A 158 -28.87 29.07 -13.27
N SER A 159 -27.61 28.84 -12.84
CA SER A 159 -26.79 27.76 -13.38
C SER A 159 -27.36 26.38 -13.02
N PRO A 160 -27.46 25.43 -13.98
CA PRO A 160 -27.90 24.07 -13.68
C PRO A 160 -26.96 23.32 -12.73
N TYR A 161 -25.75 23.83 -12.53
CA TYR A 161 -24.77 23.27 -11.60
C TYR A 161 -24.65 24.09 -10.30
N ARG A 162 -25.56 25.04 -10.04
CA ARG A 162 -25.47 25.88 -8.83
C ARG A 162 -25.45 25.03 -7.57
N ASP A 163 -26.32 24.04 -7.48
CA ASP A 163 -26.49 23.16 -6.34
C ASP A 163 -25.42 22.06 -6.23
N TYR A 164 -24.48 22.00 -7.18
CA TYR A 164 -23.34 21.08 -7.09
C TYR A 164 -22.32 21.52 -6.05
N TYR A 165 -22.33 22.80 -5.64
CA TYR A 165 -21.40 23.39 -4.68
C TYR A 165 -22.14 24.13 -3.58
N ASN A 166 -21.48 24.26 -2.44
CA ASN A 166 -22.04 24.97 -1.29
C ASN A 166 -21.80 26.48 -1.44
N TRP A 167 -22.87 27.25 -1.56
CA TRP A 167 -22.84 28.69 -1.73
C TRP A 167 -23.52 29.42 -0.58
N GLN A 168 -23.01 30.61 -0.20
CA GLN A 168 -23.61 31.49 0.80
C GLN A 168 -23.41 32.97 0.47
N ASP A 169 -24.21 33.85 1.13
CA ASP A 169 -24.15 35.30 0.89
C ASP A 169 -23.09 35.99 1.77
N LYS A 170 -22.55 35.32 2.76
CA LYS A 170 -21.58 35.89 3.71
C LYS A 170 -20.32 35.03 3.73
N GLY A 171 -19.16 35.68 3.82
CA GLY A 171 -17.89 34.99 4.02
C GLY A 171 -17.80 34.28 5.36
N GLY A 172 -16.83 33.35 5.45
CA GLY A 172 -16.52 32.58 6.65
C GLY A 172 -15.22 31.79 6.46
N SER A 173 -14.77 31.12 7.50
CA SER A 173 -13.63 30.20 7.39
C SER A 173 -13.95 29.09 6.40
N GLY A 174 -13.07 28.81 5.45
CA GLY A 174 -13.28 27.81 4.41
C GLY A 174 -14.20 28.25 3.28
N TYR A 175 -14.43 29.55 3.12
CA TYR A 175 -15.23 30.12 2.03
C TYR A 175 -14.44 31.21 1.30
N GLU A 176 -14.48 31.20 -0.02
CA GLU A 176 -13.83 32.17 -0.88
C GLU A 176 -14.84 32.97 -1.69
N LYS A 177 -14.56 34.27 -1.94
CA LYS A 177 -15.51 35.20 -2.60
C LYS A 177 -15.39 35.14 -4.13
N ILE A 178 -16.55 35.05 -4.80
CA ILE A 178 -16.71 35.24 -6.23
C ILE A 178 -17.94 36.10 -6.50
N GLY A 179 -17.78 37.26 -7.14
CA GLY A 179 -18.88 38.20 -7.32
C GLY A 179 -19.47 38.64 -5.98
N ASP A 180 -20.79 38.43 -5.81
CA ASP A 180 -21.54 38.75 -4.57
C ASP A 180 -21.79 37.53 -3.68
N SER A 181 -21.29 36.34 -4.07
CA SER A 181 -21.45 35.09 -3.33
C SER A 181 -20.12 34.53 -2.83
N TYR A 182 -20.21 33.57 -1.92
CA TYR A 182 -19.07 32.82 -1.39
C TYR A 182 -19.30 31.33 -1.60
N TYR A 183 -18.28 30.61 -2.10
CA TYR A 183 -18.31 29.15 -2.24
C TYR A 183 -17.41 28.48 -1.18
N GLU A 184 -17.80 27.31 -0.76
CA GLU A 184 -17.00 26.49 0.15
C GLU A 184 -15.73 25.95 -0.52
N CYS A 185 -14.58 26.01 0.17
CA CYS A 185 -13.29 25.52 -0.29
C CYS A 185 -12.37 25.29 0.93
N ARG A 186 -12.57 24.16 1.60
CA ARG A 186 -11.90 23.88 2.88
C ARG A 186 -10.40 23.70 2.75
N PHE A 187 -9.95 23.14 1.63
CA PHE A 187 -8.52 22.96 1.37
C PHE A 187 -7.87 24.24 0.85
N VAL A 188 -8.19 24.64 -0.36
CA VAL A 188 -7.68 25.86 -1.00
C VAL A 188 -8.72 26.42 -1.96
N SER A 189 -8.62 27.69 -2.32
CA SER A 189 -9.57 28.39 -3.21
C SER A 189 -9.67 27.78 -4.62
N THR A 190 -8.70 27.00 -5.05
CA THR A 190 -8.72 26.28 -6.34
C THR A 190 -9.46 24.94 -6.27
N MET A 191 -9.91 24.52 -5.08
CA MET A 191 -10.61 23.26 -4.82
C MET A 191 -11.98 23.54 -4.17
N PRO A 192 -13.01 23.94 -4.95
CA PRO A 192 -14.35 24.15 -4.45
C PRO A 192 -15.00 22.84 -3.98
N ASP A 193 -15.54 22.83 -2.76
CA ASP A 193 -16.17 21.67 -2.15
C ASP A 193 -17.52 21.37 -2.79
N LEU A 194 -17.77 20.10 -3.08
CA LEU A 194 -19.03 19.61 -3.61
C LEU A 194 -20.14 19.61 -2.54
N ASN A 195 -21.35 19.89 -2.95
CA ASN A 195 -22.54 19.74 -2.13
C ASN A 195 -22.99 18.26 -2.11
N LEU A 196 -22.49 17.49 -1.16
CA LEU A 196 -22.79 16.05 -1.05
C LEU A 196 -24.24 15.77 -0.56
N ASP A 197 -25.01 16.78 -0.19
CA ASP A 197 -26.47 16.68 0.07
C ASP A 197 -27.28 16.77 -1.23
N SER A 198 -26.69 17.18 -2.36
CA SER A 198 -27.37 17.28 -3.66
C SER A 198 -27.56 15.89 -4.29
N ASP A 199 -28.82 15.54 -4.62
CA ASP A 199 -29.12 14.30 -5.34
C ASP A 199 -28.46 14.25 -6.72
N ALA A 200 -28.28 15.38 -7.36
CA ALA A 200 -27.60 15.48 -8.65
C ALA A 200 -26.11 15.15 -8.52
N VAL A 201 -25.45 15.65 -7.47
CA VAL A 201 -24.03 15.32 -7.18
C VAL A 201 -23.89 13.83 -6.85
N ARG A 202 -24.76 13.27 -6.02
CA ARG A 202 -24.75 11.83 -5.69
C ARG A 202 -24.96 10.96 -6.93
N SER A 203 -25.86 11.37 -7.82
CA SER A 203 -26.08 10.66 -9.10
C SER A 203 -24.84 10.71 -9.98
N GLU A 204 -24.11 11.82 -10.02
CA GLU A 204 -22.86 11.92 -10.76
C GLU A 204 -21.74 11.06 -10.13
N ILE A 205 -21.61 11.04 -8.80
CA ILE A 205 -20.67 10.16 -8.10
C ILE A 205 -20.97 8.69 -8.41
N SER A 206 -22.25 8.28 -8.43
CA SER A 206 -22.64 6.93 -8.86
C SER A 206 -22.21 6.63 -10.30
N ASN A 207 -22.45 7.57 -11.24
CA ASN A 207 -22.03 7.42 -12.63
C ASN A 207 -20.50 7.31 -12.77
N ILE A 208 -19.75 8.12 -12.02
CA ILE A 208 -18.27 8.07 -11.99
C ILE A 208 -17.80 6.70 -11.48
N MET A 209 -18.33 6.22 -10.35
CA MET A 209 -17.98 4.90 -9.83
C MET A 209 -18.31 3.79 -10.83
N LYS A 210 -19.47 3.87 -11.46
CA LYS A 210 -19.89 2.90 -12.48
C LYS A 210 -18.93 2.89 -13.66
N PHE A 211 -18.56 4.05 -14.19
CA PHE A 211 -17.63 4.17 -15.32
C PHE A 211 -16.30 3.43 -15.04
N TRP A 212 -15.68 3.69 -13.89
CA TRP A 212 -14.39 3.09 -13.55
C TRP A 212 -14.50 1.60 -13.19
N LEU A 213 -15.54 1.19 -12.46
CA LEU A 213 -15.75 -0.21 -12.10
C LEU A 213 -16.09 -1.09 -13.32
N GLU A 214 -16.88 -0.58 -14.28
CA GLU A 214 -17.18 -1.28 -15.54
C GLU A 214 -15.93 -1.34 -16.46
N MET A 215 -15.00 -0.39 -16.35
CA MET A 215 -13.72 -0.42 -17.07
C MET A 215 -12.78 -1.51 -16.53
N GLY A 216 -12.96 -1.97 -15.30
CA GLY A 216 -12.18 -3.02 -14.70
C GLY A 216 -11.48 -2.67 -13.38
N VAL A 217 -11.56 -1.42 -12.93
CA VAL A 217 -11.03 -1.00 -11.62
C VAL A 217 -11.61 -1.89 -10.51
N ASP A 218 -10.80 -2.32 -9.55
CA ASP A 218 -11.20 -3.25 -8.49
C ASP A 218 -11.72 -2.55 -7.24
N GLY A 219 -11.57 -1.24 -7.14
CA GLY A 219 -12.04 -0.49 -6.00
C GLY A 219 -11.54 0.94 -5.96
N PHE A 220 -11.79 1.60 -4.84
CA PHE A 220 -11.45 3.00 -4.65
C PHE A 220 -10.72 3.26 -3.34
N ARG A 221 -9.75 4.17 -3.38
CA ARG A 221 -9.32 4.89 -2.20
C ARG A 221 -10.11 6.19 -2.12
N LEU A 222 -10.78 6.41 -1.02
CA LEU A 222 -11.58 7.62 -0.79
C LEU A 222 -10.71 8.68 -0.13
N ASP A 223 -10.52 9.79 -0.85
CA ASP A 223 -9.78 10.95 -0.37
C ASP A 223 -10.54 11.69 0.72
N ALA A 224 -9.81 12.15 1.75
CA ALA A 224 -10.25 13.13 2.75
C ALA A 224 -11.63 12.85 3.38
N VAL A 225 -11.92 11.59 3.77
CA VAL A 225 -13.27 11.20 4.23
C VAL A 225 -13.76 11.96 5.48
N THR A 226 -12.86 12.56 6.26
CA THR A 226 -13.19 13.38 7.42
C THR A 226 -13.63 14.81 7.05
N SER A 227 -13.47 15.20 5.78
CA SER A 227 -13.73 16.55 5.27
C SER A 227 -15.05 16.68 4.51
N TYR A 228 -15.72 15.57 4.16
CA TYR A 228 -16.98 15.57 3.38
C TYR A 228 -18.05 16.46 4.01
N TYR A 229 -18.17 16.42 5.33
CA TYR A 229 -18.95 17.35 6.14
C TYR A 229 -18.05 17.78 7.29
N THR A 230 -17.27 18.82 7.09
CA THR A 230 -16.27 19.27 8.06
C THR A 230 -16.85 19.49 9.45
N GLY A 231 -16.37 18.71 10.43
CA GLY A 231 -16.82 18.77 11.83
C GLY A 231 -18.06 17.94 12.15
N ASP A 232 -18.64 17.19 11.19
CA ASP A 232 -19.77 16.30 11.40
C ASP A 232 -19.45 14.85 11.02
N ASN A 233 -18.79 14.13 11.93
CA ASN A 233 -18.40 12.73 11.71
C ASN A 233 -19.62 11.81 11.48
N ALA A 234 -20.80 12.12 12.02
CA ALA A 234 -21.99 11.31 11.80
C ALA A 234 -22.46 11.40 10.34
N LYS A 235 -22.51 12.61 9.78
CA LYS A 235 -22.80 12.82 8.36
C LYS A 235 -21.75 12.19 7.44
N ASN A 236 -20.46 12.27 7.80
CA ASN A 236 -19.39 11.60 7.05
C ASN A 236 -19.65 10.09 6.98
N VAL A 237 -19.97 9.46 8.11
CA VAL A 237 -20.27 8.02 8.18
C VAL A 237 -21.51 7.67 7.35
N ASP A 238 -22.58 8.47 7.42
CA ASP A 238 -23.81 8.25 6.64
C ASP A 238 -23.55 8.37 5.12
N PHE A 239 -22.76 9.35 4.69
CA PHE A 239 -22.38 9.50 3.29
C PHE A 239 -21.50 8.35 2.80
N LEU A 240 -20.54 7.94 3.62
CA LEU A 240 -19.68 6.78 3.33
C LEU A 240 -20.49 5.48 3.23
N SER A 241 -21.52 5.31 4.07
CA SER A 241 -22.42 4.16 3.99
C SER A 241 -23.16 4.14 2.65
N TRP A 242 -23.72 5.28 2.23
CA TRP A 242 -24.37 5.40 0.94
C TRP A 242 -23.38 5.10 -0.22
N LEU A 243 -22.18 5.65 -0.19
CA LEU A 243 -21.17 5.46 -1.23
C LEU A 243 -20.73 3.98 -1.32
N ASN A 244 -20.53 3.35 -0.17
CA ASN A 244 -20.17 1.93 -0.11
C ASN A 244 -21.28 1.03 -0.68
N ASP A 245 -22.53 1.27 -0.28
CA ASP A 245 -23.68 0.50 -0.77
C ASP A 245 -23.85 0.68 -2.29
N GLU A 246 -23.70 1.90 -2.78
CA GLU A 246 -23.78 2.20 -4.21
C GLU A 246 -22.69 1.50 -4.99
N ALA A 247 -21.42 1.59 -4.57
CA ALA A 247 -20.31 0.91 -5.23
C ALA A 247 -20.46 -0.62 -5.22
N LYS A 248 -20.92 -1.21 -4.08
CA LYS A 248 -21.17 -2.66 -3.96
C LYS A 248 -22.37 -3.09 -4.80
N SER A 249 -23.35 -2.22 -5.06
CA SER A 249 -24.46 -2.51 -5.97
C SER A 249 -23.99 -2.65 -7.42
N ILE A 250 -22.97 -1.90 -7.82
CA ILE A 250 -22.37 -1.94 -9.16
C ILE A 250 -21.42 -3.14 -9.28
N LYS A 251 -20.50 -3.30 -8.32
CA LYS A 251 -19.51 -4.39 -8.29
C LYS A 251 -19.42 -4.95 -6.87
N PRO A 252 -20.08 -6.09 -6.57
CA PRO A 252 -20.18 -6.63 -5.19
C PRO A 252 -18.84 -6.84 -4.49
N ASN A 253 -17.78 -7.14 -5.25
CA ASN A 253 -16.43 -7.37 -4.73
C ASN A 253 -15.52 -6.13 -4.83
N CYS A 254 -16.08 -4.95 -5.06
CA CYS A 254 -15.36 -3.70 -5.05
C CYS A 254 -14.71 -3.49 -3.67
N TYR A 255 -13.42 -3.19 -3.65
CA TYR A 255 -12.71 -2.85 -2.41
C TYR A 255 -12.69 -1.34 -2.19
N ILE A 256 -13.06 -0.90 -1.01
CA ILE A 256 -13.06 0.51 -0.65
C ILE A 256 -12.19 0.72 0.59
N VAL A 257 -11.24 1.64 0.48
CA VAL A 257 -10.41 2.10 1.60
C VAL A 257 -10.52 3.60 1.78
N GLY A 258 -10.81 4.05 3.00
CA GLY A 258 -10.98 5.48 3.30
C GLY A 258 -9.75 6.10 3.95
N GLU A 259 -9.41 7.32 3.53
CA GLU A 259 -8.42 8.14 4.22
C GLU A 259 -9.06 8.84 5.42
N CYS A 260 -9.04 8.18 6.57
CA CYS A 260 -9.47 8.76 7.84
C CYS A 260 -8.24 9.23 8.64
N TRP A 261 -7.70 10.41 8.29
CA TRP A 261 -6.55 10.99 8.99
C TRP A 261 -7.00 11.55 10.35
N SER A 262 -7.05 10.69 11.33
CA SER A 262 -7.59 11.00 12.65
C SER A 262 -7.06 10.03 13.73
N ASP A 263 -7.55 10.20 14.94
CA ASP A 263 -7.30 9.30 16.06
C ASP A 263 -8.05 7.96 15.94
N GLU A 264 -7.64 6.98 16.75
CA GLU A 264 -8.22 5.64 16.76
C GLU A 264 -9.73 5.61 17.02
N SER A 265 -10.24 6.54 17.84
CA SER A 265 -11.67 6.54 18.19
C SER A 265 -12.53 6.98 17.01
N THR A 266 -12.04 7.94 16.24
CA THR A 266 -12.66 8.41 15.02
C THR A 266 -12.59 7.31 13.94
N ILE A 267 -11.40 6.72 13.70
CA ILE A 267 -11.24 5.62 12.74
C ILE A 267 -12.21 4.47 13.07
N ALA A 268 -12.28 4.04 14.34
CA ALA A 268 -13.20 2.98 14.76
C ALA A 268 -14.69 3.34 14.53
N ALA A 269 -15.04 4.62 14.69
CA ALA A 269 -16.41 5.07 14.42
C ALA A 269 -16.75 4.99 12.92
N TYR A 270 -15.77 5.22 12.04
CA TYR A 270 -15.97 5.22 10.58
C TYR A 270 -16.21 3.82 10.01
N TYR A 271 -15.75 2.75 10.66
CA TYR A 271 -16.10 1.37 10.26
C TYR A 271 -17.59 1.07 10.31
N LYS A 272 -18.39 1.88 11.03
CA LYS A 272 -19.87 1.77 11.03
C LYS A 272 -20.49 2.09 9.66
N SER A 273 -19.76 2.75 8.78
CA SER A 273 -20.21 3.02 7.40
C SER A 273 -20.29 1.76 6.53
N GLY A 274 -19.66 0.65 6.94
CA GLY A 274 -19.54 -0.56 6.11
C GLY A 274 -18.44 -0.51 5.06
N VAL A 275 -17.68 0.58 4.95
CA VAL A 275 -16.46 0.67 4.13
C VAL A 275 -15.48 -0.40 4.58
N ASP A 276 -14.87 -1.12 3.62
CA ASP A 276 -14.07 -2.31 3.89
C ASP A 276 -12.87 -2.02 4.80
N SER A 277 -12.23 -0.84 4.64
CA SER A 277 -10.97 -0.53 5.32
C SER A 277 -10.77 0.97 5.52
N PHE A 278 -9.98 1.32 6.54
CA PHE A 278 -9.49 2.69 6.74
C PHE A 278 -8.00 2.66 7.03
N PHE A 279 -7.26 3.64 6.51
CA PHE A 279 -5.84 3.84 6.80
C PHE A 279 -5.61 4.12 8.28
N TYR A 280 -4.74 3.31 8.91
CA TYR A 280 -4.44 3.44 10.32
C TYR A 280 -3.29 4.43 10.55
N PHE A 281 -3.59 5.72 10.52
CA PHE A 281 -2.65 6.82 10.67
C PHE A 281 -1.82 6.80 11.96
N PRO A 282 -2.31 6.33 13.13
CA PRO A 282 -1.48 6.28 14.34
C PRO A 282 -0.19 5.47 14.19
N MET A 283 -0.12 4.51 13.25
CA MET A 283 1.08 3.73 13.00
C MET A 283 2.09 4.46 12.11
N SER A 284 1.64 5.39 11.28
CA SER A 284 2.42 6.06 10.24
C SER A 284 3.13 7.32 10.72
N THR A 285 4.05 7.81 9.88
CA THR A 285 4.72 9.10 10.05
C THR A 285 3.78 10.30 10.00
N GLY A 286 2.54 10.13 9.52
CA GLY A 286 1.46 11.13 9.57
C GLY A 286 1.00 11.49 10.97
N SER A 287 1.34 10.69 11.98
CA SER A 287 1.09 10.94 13.41
C SER A 287 2.39 11.19 14.19
N GLY A 288 3.30 11.95 13.62
CA GLY A 288 4.62 12.23 14.18
C GLY A 288 5.62 11.12 13.84
N LYS A 289 6.19 10.43 14.86
CA LYS A 289 7.07 9.30 14.59
C LYS A 289 6.31 8.04 14.12
N GLY A 290 5.04 7.92 14.50
CA GLY A 290 4.27 6.68 14.34
C GLY A 290 4.65 5.59 15.36
N ILE A 291 3.76 4.62 15.57
CA ILE A 291 3.94 3.60 16.61
C ILE A 291 5.13 2.69 16.31
N ILE A 292 5.30 2.26 15.05
CA ILE A 292 6.41 1.34 14.68
C ILE A 292 7.77 2.00 14.90
N ALA A 293 7.94 3.27 14.51
CA ALA A 293 9.19 3.99 14.76
C ALA A 293 9.42 4.25 16.26
N GLY A 294 8.33 4.43 17.04
CA GLY A 294 8.41 4.51 18.50
C GLY A 294 8.90 3.22 19.14
N ILE A 295 8.39 2.07 18.70
CA ILE A 295 8.86 0.75 19.15
C ILE A 295 10.33 0.54 18.82
N LEU A 296 10.77 0.97 17.63
CA LEU A 296 12.15 0.83 17.16
C LEU A 296 13.09 1.94 17.64
N ASP A 297 12.62 2.90 18.45
CA ASP A 297 13.48 3.94 19.00
C ASP A 297 14.60 3.35 19.87
N GLU A 298 15.79 3.95 19.83
CA GLU A 298 16.96 3.46 20.58
C GLU A 298 16.74 3.45 22.09
N SER A 299 15.89 4.35 22.60
CA SER A 299 15.55 4.44 24.02
C SER A 299 14.52 3.40 24.49
N THR A 300 13.84 2.71 23.58
CA THR A 300 12.83 1.69 23.91
C THR A 300 13.50 0.38 24.34
N THR A 301 13.05 -0.20 25.45
CA THR A 301 13.65 -1.39 26.08
C THR A 301 12.71 -2.60 26.16
N ASP A 302 11.49 -2.45 25.68
CA ASP A 302 10.40 -3.43 25.73
C ASP A 302 9.75 -3.59 24.35
N ARG A 303 10.56 -3.65 23.29
CA ARG A 303 10.11 -3.61 21.89
C ARG A 303 9.21 -4.77 21.52
N GLY A 304 9.55 -5.98 22.02
CA GLY A 304 8.76 -7.18 21.78
C GLY A 304 7.39 -7.10 22.44
N GLU A 305 7.33 -6.66 23.70
CA GLU A 305 6.08 -6.47 24.44
C GLU A 305 5.23 -5.35 23.81
N SER A 306 5.85 -4.23 23.41
CA SER A 306 5.16 -3.14 22.73
C SER A 306 4.54 -3.56 21.39
N TYR A 307 5.23 -4.40 20.59
CA TYR A 307 4.68 -4.91 19.35
C TYR A 307 3.57 -5.95 19.60
N ALA A 308 3.71 -6.81 20.62
CA ALA A 308 2.67 -7.72 21.05
C ALA A 308 1.40 -6.96 21.48
N TYR A 309 1.57 -5.90 22.28
CA TYR A 309 0.47 -5.02 22.68
C TYR A 309 -0.21 -4.37 21.46
N LEU A 310 0.56 -3.80 20.51
CA LEU A 310 0.00 -3.21 19.29
C LEU A 310 -0.87 -4.21 18.54
N THR A 311 -0.39 -5.46 18.40
CA THR A 311 -1.09 -6.51 17.67
C THR A 311 -2.44 -6.85 18.32
N THR A 312 -2.47 -7.10 19.63
CA THR A 312 -3.71 -7.43 20.35
C THR A 312 -4.63 -6.23 20.52
N HIS A 313 -4.08 -5.03 20.73
CA HIS A 313 -4.85 -3.80 20.83
C HIS A 313 -5.68 -3.52 19.56
N LEU A 314 -5.10 -3.72 18.38
CA LEU A 314 -5.82 -3.54 17.13
C LEU A 314 -6.97 -4.56 16.98
N GLU A 315 -6.74 -5.82 17.34
CA GLU A 315 -7.78 -6.85 17.30
C GLU A 315 -8.90 -6.59 18.33
N GLU A 316 -8.57 -6.15 19.53
CA GLU A 316 -9.54 -5.77 20.56
C GLU A 316 -10.33 -4.53 20.19
N ARG A 317 -9.69 -3.53 19.60
CA ARG A 317 -10.29 -2.23 19.28
C ARG A 317 -11.22 -2.29 18.09
N TYR A 318 -10.82 -2.99 17.03
CA TYR A 318 -11.53 -3.01 15.74
C TYR A 318 -12.28 -4.32 15.48
N GLY A 319 -11.99 -5.35 16.26
CA GLY A 319 -12.51 -6.71 16.07
C GLY A 319 -11.71 -7.50 15.03
N THR A 320 -11.89 -8.81 15.08
CA THR A 320 -11.17 -9.74 14.19
C THR A 320 -11.72 -9.78 12.77
N ASP A 321 -12.86 -9.14 12.51
CA ASP A 321 -13.47 -9.04 11.16
C ASP A 321 -13.08 -7.76 10.44
N ALA A 322 -12.53 -6.75 11.14
CA ALA A 322 -12.09 -5.50 10.53
C ALA A 322 -10.85 -5.70 9.66
N LEU A 323 -10.92 -5.24 8.43
CA LEU A 323 -9.78 -5.19 7.51
C LEU A 323 -9.04 -3.87 7.69
N MET A 324 -7.95 -3.90 8.47
CA MET A 324 -7.11 -2.71 8.68
C MET A 324 -6.28 -2.41 7.42
N ALA A 325 -6.09 -1.13 7.09
CA ALA A 325 -5.12 -0.66 6.09
C ALA A 325 -3.90 -0.09 6.81
N LEU A 326 -2.84 -0.88 6.90
CA LEU A 326 -1.65 -0.59 7.68
C LEU A 326 -0.51 -0.09 6.79
N PHE A 327 0.14 1.00 7.20
CA PHE A 327 1.20 1.64 6.43
C PHE A 327 2.18 2.38 7.35
N LEU A 328 3.41 2.61 6.87
CA LEU A 328 4.42 3.37 7.60
C LEU A 328 4.43 4.84 7.17
N ASP A 329 4.25 5.09 5.90
CA ASP A 329 4.15 6.40 5.27
C ASP A 329 3.34 6.31 3.96
N ASN A 330 3.08 7.46 3.35
CA ASN A 330 2.42 7.59 2.05
C ASN A 330 2.90 8.90 1.35
N HIS A 331 2.25 9.26 0.25
CA HIS A 331 2.56 10.45 -0.53
C HIS A 331 2.39 11.80 0.21
N ASP A 332 1.65 11.83 1.34
CA ASP A 332 1.38 13.04 2.14
C ASP A 332 2.24 13.14 3.40
N THR A 333 2.86 12.03 3.82
CA THR A 333 3.65 11.97 5.04
C THR A 333 5.15 11.91 4.75
N ASP A 334 5.99 12.26 5.71
CA ASP A 334 7.43 12.12 5.56
C ASP A 334 7.81 10.66 5.40
N ARG A 335 8.71 10.34 4.45
CA ARG A 335 9.12 8.96 4.19
C ARG A 335 9.78 8.33 5.41
N PHE A 336 9.32 7.16 5.80
CA PHE A 336 9.74 6.42 6.97
C PHE A 336 11.25 6.14 6.99
N ASN A 337 11.82 5.83 5.84
CA ASN A 337 13.26 5.58 5.69
C ASN A 337 14.12 6.75 6.19
N GLY A 338 13.67 7.98 5.97
CA GLY A 338 14.35 9.19 6.45
C GLY A 338 14.23 9.37 7.96
N LEU A 339 13.15 8.91 8.57
CA LEU A 339 12.88 9.03 9.99
C LEU A 339 13.78 8.12 10.84
N ILE A 340 13.85 6.83 10.48
CA ILE A 340 14.72 5.86 11.16
C ILE A 340 16.20 6.11 10.82
N GLY A 341 16.46 6.46 9.56
CA GLY A 341 17.81 6.70 9.03
C GLY A 341 18.45 5.41 8.49
N LEU A 342 18.85 5.47 7.24
CA LEU A 342 19.42 4.33 6.49
C LEU A 342 20.82 3.91 6.94
N TYR A 343 21.43 4.63 7.89
CA TYR A 343 22.68 4.20 8.54
C TYR A 343 22.47 2.97 9.44
N ASP A 344 21.23 2.69 9.85
CA ASP A 344 20.84 1.48 10.58
C ASP A 344 19.85 0.65 9.73
N LEU A 345 20.34 0.15 8.61
CA LEU A 345 19.54 -0.60 7.65
C LEU A 345 18.86 -1.85 8.26
N PRO A 346 19.48 -2.61 9.18
CA PRO A 346 18.79 -3.71 9.86
C PRO A 346 17.54 -3.27 10.62
N ARG A 347 17.56 -2.11 11.28
CA ARG A 347 16.41 -1.56 11.99
C ARG A 347 15.32 -1.06 11.03
N VAL A 348 15.70 -0.46 9.91
CA VAL A 348 14.75 -0.11 8.84
C VAL A 348 14.09 -1.36 8.27
N LYS A 349 14.85 -2.41 7.99
CA LYS A 349 14.30 -3.71 7.56
C LYS A 349 13.33 -4.29 8.59
N ALA A 350 13.67 -4.23 9.89
CA ALA A 350 12.79 -4.69 10.95
C ALA A 350 11.41 -4.00 10.91
N ALA A 351 11.33 -2.70 10.60
CA ALA A 351 10.06 -2.00 10.46
C ALA A 351 9.17 -2.59 9.38
N TYR A 352 9.73 -2.85 8.18
CA TYR A 352 8.99 -3.50 7.09
C TYR A 352 8.64 -4.96 7.42
N GLY A 353 9.51 -5.66 8.15
CA GLY A 353 9.21 -6.99 8.68
C GLY A 353 8.05 -6.96 9.69
N MET A 354 8.06 -6.02 10.63
CA MET A 354 6.95 -5.81 11.57
C MET A 354 5.65 -5.51 10.82
N LEU A 355 5.67 -4.59 9.84
CA LEU A 355 4.51 -4.29 9.00
C LEU A 355 3.99 -5.55 8.30
N ALA A 356 4.88 -6.33 7.67
CA ALA A 356 4.51 -7.55 6.98
C ALA A 356 3.91 -8.62 7.89
N MET A 357 4.29 -8.67 9.17
CA MET A 357 3.74 -9.63 10.15
C MET A 357 2.44 -9.14 10.81
N MET A 358 1.93 -7.96 10.48
CA MET A 358 0.64 -7.47 10.99
C MET A 358 -0.55 -8.14 10.29
N ARG A 359 -1.68 -8.20 11.00
CA ARG A 359 -2.97 -8.62 10.44
C ARG A 359 -3.62 -7.50 9.61
N GLY A 360 -4.33 -7.83 8.54
CA GLY A 360 -5.00 -6.86 7.65
C GLY A 360 -4.30 -6.67 6.31
N GLY A 361 -4.60 -5.61 5.59
CA GLY A 361 -3.89 -5.16 4.39
C GLY A 361 -2.68 -4.31 4.75
N THR A 362 -1.57 -4.50 4.06
CA THR A 362 -0.36 -3.67 4.23
C THR A 362 -0.13 -2.83 3.00
N TYR A 363 0.31 -1.58 3.18
CA TYR A 363 0.57 -0.63 2.11
C TYR A 363 2.01 -0.17 2.19
N ILE A 364 2.69 -0.16 1.05
CA ILE A 364 4.04 0.39 0.88
C ILE A 364 4.00 1.40 -0.26
N TYR A 365 4.50 2.60 0.00
CA TYR A 365 4.60 3.66 -0.98
C TYR A 365 5.78 3.41 -1.91
N TYR A 366 5.62 3.63 -3.23
CA TYR A 366 6.67 3.35 -4.21
C TYR A 366 8.01 3.98 -3.82
N GLY A 367 9.06 3.19 -3.95
CA GLY A 367 10.43 3.61 -3.64
C GLY A 367 10.84 3.47 -2.18
N ASP A 368 9.93 3.14 -1.26
CA ASP A 368 10.30 2.87 0.13
C ASP A 368 11.15 1.61 0.23
N GLU A 369 10.80 0.59 -0.53
CA GLU A 369 11.59 -0.63 -0.67
C GLU A 369 12.99 -0.39 -1.25
N CYS A 370 13.20 0.76 -1.91
CA CYS A 370 14.48 1.19 -2.45
C CYS A 370 15.23 2.16 -1.52
N GLY A 371 14.68 2.44 -0.34
CA GLY A 371 15.29 3.37 0.60
C GLY A 371 15.19 4.83 0.18
N MET A 372 14.21 5.20 -0.65
CA MET A 372 13.96 6.60 -0.97
C MET A 372 13.62 7.38 0.29
N VAL A 373 14.06 8.62 0.35
CA VAL A 373 13.83 9.53 1.47
C VAL A 373 13.21 10.84 0.96
N GLY A 374 12.42 11.48 1.80
CA GLY A 374 11.80 12.76 1.48
C GLY A 374 10.98 13.27 2.65
N SER A 375 11.05 14.56 2.93
CA SER A 375 10.37 15.16 4.07
C SER A 375 9.97 16.61 3.83
N GLY A 376 9.13 17.14 4.71
CA GLY A 376 8.67 18.51 4.71
C GLY A 376 7.65 18.79 3.61
N LYS A 377 8.04 19.45 2.52
CA LYS A 377 7.11 19.77 1.42
C LYS A 377 6.71 18.53 0.64
N ASP A 378 5.44 18.41 0.25
CA ASP A 378 4.92 17.26 -0.48
C ASP A 378 5.72 16.87 -1.73
N PRO A 379 6.19 17.81 -2.59
CA PRO A 379 7.01 17.44 -3.75
C PRO A 379 8.27 16.63 -3.39
N ASN A 380 8.87 16.86 -2.21
CA ASN A 380 10.06 16.12 -1.78
C ASN A 380 9.79 14.63 -1.49
N LYS A 381 8.54 14.30 -1.14
CA LYS A 381 8.09 12.94 -0.84
C LYS A 381 7.75 12.15 -2.11
N ARG A 382 7.54 12.85 -3.25
CA ARG A 382 6.97 12.34 -4.51
C ARG A 382 7.98 12.34 -5.65
N ILE A 383 9.27 12.19 -5.36
CA ILE A 383 10.36 12.16 -6.35
C ILE A 383 10.31 10.89 -7.22
N GLY A 384 10.93 10.94 -8.41
CA GLY A 384 10.92 9.86 -9.37
C GLY A 384 11.63 8.58 -8.90
N MET A 385 11.18 7.41 -9.39
CA MET A 385 11.88 6.14 -9.18
C MET A 385 13.21 6.10 -9.93
N TYR A 386 14.26 5.66 -9.26
CA TYR A 386 15.58 5.44 -9.86
C TYR A 386 15.71 3.97 -10.29
N TRP A 387 15.28 3.67 -11.52
CA TRP A 387 15.26 2.29 -12.02
C TRP A 387 16.66 1.74 -12.27
N GLU A 388 17.44 2.32 -13.16
CA GLU A 388 18.80 1.88 -13.52
C GLU A 388 19.71 3.01 -14.00
N ASP A 389 19.16 4.05 -14.61
CA ASP A 389 19.89 5.19 -15.17
C ASP A 389 19.37 6.49 -14.57
N ILE A 390 20.20 7.16 -13.78
CA ILE A 390 19.84 8.40 -13.09
C ILE A 390 19.41 9.52 -14.07
N THR A 391 19.83 9.46 -15.31
CA THR A 391 19.47 10.44 -16.35
C THR A 391 18.07 10.22 -16.90
N LYS A 392 17.47 9.05 -16.64
CA LYS A 392 16.13 8.64 -17.05
C LYS A 392 15.09 8.70 -15.91
N VAL A 393 15.49 9.12 -14.72
CA VAL A 393 14.55 9.35 -13.63
C VAL A 393 13.56 10.44 -14.06
N THR A 394 12.28 10.26 -13.77
CA THR A 394 11.25 11.26 -14.07
C THR A 394 11.59 12.61 -13.45
N SER A 395 11.08 13.68 -14.03
CA SER A 395 11.25 15.02 -13.46
C SER A 395 10.65 15.06 -12.06
N ALA A 396 11.40 15.62 -11.12
CA ALA A 396 10.84 15.85 -9.79
C ALA A 396 9.64 16.81 -9.88
N PRO A 397 8.59 16.61 -9.07
CA PRO A 397 7.44 17.50 -9.03
C PRO A 397 7.84 18.96 -8.80
N PRO A 398 7.08 19.94 -9.32
CA PRO A 398 7.35 21.36 -9.10
C PRO A 398 7.45 21.72 -7.61
N GLY A 399 8.49 22.42 -7.22
CA GLY A 399 8.74 22.83 -5.83
C GLY A 399 9.59 21.83 -5.02
N THR A 400 10.03 20.73 -5.61
CA THR A 400 11.00 19.81 -4.99
C THR A 400 12.31 20.55 -4.72
N SER A 401 12.80 20.42 -3.50
CA SER A 401 14.10 20.99 -3.09
C SER A 401 15.21 19.95 -2.97
N GLU A 402 14.84 18.67 -2.81
CA GLU A 402 15.78 17.57 -2.65
C GLU A 402 15.25 16.30 -3.34
N ALA A 403 16.13 15.59 -4.04
CA ALA A 403 15.89 14.24 -4.55
C ALA A 403 17.12 13.40 -4.20
N LYS A 404 16.93 12.35 -3.39
CA LYS A 404 18.03 11.52 -2.89
C LYS A 404 17.70 10.04 -3.04
N TYR A 405 18.67 9.29 -3.50
CA TYR A 405 18.65 7.84 -3.69
C TYR A 405 19.82 7.19 -2.92
N PRO A 406 19.74 7.15 -1.57
CA PRO A 406 20.89 6.80 -0.73
C PRO A 406 21.41 5.38 -0.94
N LEU A 407 20.55 4.46 -1.37
CA LEU A 407 20.89 3.05 -1.55
C LEU A 407 21.17 2.66 -3.02
N GLY A 408 21.03 3.59 -3.97
CA GLY A 408 21.28 3.34 -5.39
C GLY A 408 20.04 3.09 -6.22
N SER A 409 20.20 2.48 -7.39
CA SER A 409 19.13 2.15 -8.33
C SER A 409 18.42 0.85 -7.97
N VAL A 410 17.18 0.69 -8.47
CA VAL A 410 16.41 -0.56 -8.36
C VAL A 410 17.21 -1.75 -8.89
N ALA A 411 17.88 -1.59 -10.05
CA ALA A 411 18.67 -2.66 -10.66
C ALA A 411 19.79 -3.14 -9.72
N GLU A 412 20.57 -2.21 -9.14
CA GLU A 412 21.63 -2.55 -8.19
C GLU A 412 21.08 -3.22 -6.92
N LEU A 413 19.93 -2.75 -6.42
CA LEU A 413 19.31 -3.29 -5.23
C LEU A 413 18.75 -4.70 -5.44
N LEU A 414 18.24 -5.03 -6.62
CA LEU A 414 17.76 -6.37 -6.94
C LEU A 414 18.92 -7.39 -7.01
N GLU A 415 20.12 -6.98 -7.44
CA GLU A 415 21.32 -7.84 -7.46
C GLU A 415 21.88 -8.10 -6.06
N ASN A 416 21.71 -7.17 -5.13
CA ASN A 416 22.20 -7.29 -3.76
C ASN A 416 21.20 -8.05 -2.86
N GLN A 417 21.50 -9.32 -2.56
CA GLN A 417 20.65 -10.17 -1.71
C GLN A 417 20.38 -9.58 -0.31
N ASN A 418 21.29 -8.74 0.21
CA ASN A 418 21.15 -8.07 1.50
C ASN A 418 20.52 -6.66 1.38
N SER A 419 19.95 -6.28 0.23
CA SER A 419 19.28 -5.00 0.05
C SER A 419 17.97 -4.89 0.85
N LEU A 420 17.48 -3.66 1.03
CA LEU A 420 16.13 -3.41 1.55
C LEU A 420 15.07 -3.96 0.59
N THR A 421 15.27 -3.79 -0.71
CA THR A 421 14.34 -4.27 -1.75
C THR A 421 14.13 -5.79 -1.66
N ASN A 422 15.21 -6.57 -1.58
CA ASN A 422 15.09 -8.02 -1.44
C ASN A 422 14.52 -8.45 -0.07
N TYR A 423 14.77 -7.67 0.98
CA TYR A 423 14.15 -7.92 2.29
C TYR A 423 12.63 -7.71 2.24
N VAL A 424 12.14 -6.60 1.66
CA VAL A 424 10.70 -6.33 1.48
C VAL A 424 10.05 -7.39 0.59
N LYS A 425 10.72 -7.78 -0.51
CA LYS A 425 10.29 -8.90 -1.34
C LYS A 425 10.08 -10.17 -0.52
N ASN A 426 11.09 -10.58 0.26
CA ASN A 426 11.03 -11.79 1.06
C ASN A 426 9.92 -11.70 2.14
N ALA A 427 9.74 -10.54 2.76
CA ALA A 427 8.67 -10.31 3.73
C ALA A 427 7.28 -10.50 3.11
N ASN A 428 7.03 -9.93 1.92
CA ASN A 428 5.78 -10.10 1.19
C ASN A 428 5.57 -11.54 0.73
N VAL A 429 6.62 -12.21 0.24
CA VAL A 429 6.55 -13.63 -0.17
C VAL A 429 6.17 -14.52 1.01
N ILE A 430 6.78 -14.33 2.18
CA ILE A 430 6.43 -15.05 3.41
C ILE A 430 4.97 -14.77 3.79
N ARG A 431 4.57 -13.50 3.81
CA ARG A 431 3.18 -13.11 4.11
C ARG A 431 2.17 -13.76 3.18
N ASN A 432 2.47 -13.86 1.89
CA ASN A 432 1.61 -14.52 0.90
C ASN A 432 1.59 -16.05 1.06
N ALA A 433 2.71 -16.64 1.48
CA ALA A 433 2.83 -18.08 1.70
C ALA A 433 2.09 -18.57 2.95
N PHE A 434 1.93 -17.70 3.95
CA PHE A 434 1.27 -17.99 5.22
C PHE A 434 0.05 -17.07 5.43
N PRO A 435 -1.14 -17.42 4.88
CA PRO A 435 -2.35 -16.61 5.00
C PRO A 435 -2.74 -16.31 6.45
N GLU A 436 -2.32 -17.13 7.39
CA GLU A 436 -2.50 -16.97 8.83
C GLU A 436 -1.92 -15.63 9.32
N ILE A 437 -0.82 -15.15 8.73
CA ILE A 437 -0.20 -13.87 9.10
C ILE A 437 -1.21 -12.72 8.95
N ALA A 438 -1.87 -12.68 7.82
CA ALA A 438 -2.73 -11.55 7.48
C ALA A 438 -4.18 -11.69 7.99
N ARG A 439 -4.64 -12.92 8.28
CA ARG A 439 -6.06 -13.23 8.56
C ARG A 439 -6.27 -13.87 9.92
N GLY A 440 -5.23 -14.48 10.49
CA GLY A 440 -5.35 -15.24 11.73
C GLY A 440 -5.60 -14.37 12.96
N VAL A 441 -6.28 -14.95 13.95
CA VAL A 441 -6.45 -14.35 15.27
C VAL A 441 -5.18 -14.59 16.08
N SER A 442 -4.74 -13.59 16.83
CA SER A 442 -3.49 -13.60 17.58
C SER A 442 -3.66 -14.10 19.01
N GLU A 443 -2.72 -14.95 19.43
CA GLU A 443 -2.46 -15.30 20.82
C GLU A 443 -1.01 -14.96 21.15
N ILE A 444 -0.78 -14.13 22.14
CA ILE A 444 0.58 -13.79 22.59
C ILE A 444 1.11 -14.87 23.52
N VAL A 445 2.34 -15.31 23.25
CA VAL A 445 3.07 -16.29 24.08
C VAL A 445 4.18 -15.55 24.82
N GLU A 446 4.29 -15.78 26.12
CA GLU A 446 5.39 -15.20 26.92
C GLU A 446 6.75 -15.70 26.41
N SER A 447 7.62 -14.77 26.06
CA SER A 447 8.99 -15.07 25.60
C SER A 447 10.01 -15.16 26.75
N GLY A 448 9.72 -14.52 27.87
CA GLY A 448 10.67 -14.28 28.96
C GLY A 448 11.72 -13.21 28.68
N ASP A 449 11.60 -12.50 27.54
CA ASP A 449 12.49 -11.41 27.11
C ASP A 449 11.64 -10.29 26.50
N SER A 450 11.69 -9.08 27.05
CA SER A 450 10.84 -7.95 26.65
C SER A 450 11.09 -7.46 25.22
N ASP A 451 12.24 -7.74 24.63
CA ASP A 451 12.55 -7.41 23.25
C ASP A 451 12.10 -8.49 22.23
N VAL A 452 11.60 -9.63 22.72
CA VAL A 452 11.15 -10.74 21.86
C VAL A 452 9.63 -10.85 21.89
N CYS A 453 9.02 -10.78 20.71
CA CYS A 453 7.59 -11.03 20.54
C CYS A 453 7.34 -12.43 19.97
N ILE A 454 6.45 -13.19 20.59
CA ILE A 454 5.99 -14.49 20.09
C ILE A 454 4.48 -14.43 19.92
N ILE A 455 4.01 -14.64 18.70
CA ILE A 455 2.60 -14.60 18.34
C ILE A 455 2.20 -15.93 17.70
N ARG A 456 1.21 -16.60 18.24
CA ARG A 456 0.50 -17.65 17.51
C ARG A 456 -0.62 -17.01 16.69
N ARG A 457 -0.69 -17.37 15.41
CA ARG A 457 -1.74 -16.94 14.49
C ARG A 457 -2.53 -18.13 14.01
N THR A 458 -3.83 -18.13 14.31
CA THR A 458 -4.74 -19.21 13.88
C THR A 458 -5.74 -18.67 12.88
N TRP A 459 -5.76 -19.28 11.70
CA TRP A 459 -6.74 -19.01 10.65
C TRP A 459 -7.29 -20.31 10.10
N GLN A 460 -8.62 -20.46 10.09
CA GLN A 460 -9.30 -21.73 9.85
C GLN A 460 -8.80 -22.80 10.85
N ASP A 461 -8.22 -23.87 10.37
CA ASP A 461 -7.68 -25.00 11.16
C ASP A 461 -6.15 -25.01 11.28
N LYS A 462 -5.48 -23.97 10.77
CA LYS A 462 -4.02 -23.85 10.75
C LYS A 462 -3.53 -22.83 11.76
N THR A 463 -2.45 -23.16 12.45
CA THR A 463 -1.77 -22.26 13.39
C THR A 463 -0.30 -22.19 13.05
N ILE A 464 0.22 -20.97 12.98
CA ILE A 464 1.65 -20.69 12.87
C ILE A 464 2.12 -19.94 14.11
N THR A 465 3.42 -20.03 14.40
CA THR A 465 4.09 -19.25 15.44
C THR A 465 5.06 -18.29 14.78
N ILE A 466 4.86 -16.99 15.01
CA ILE A 466 5.71 -15.90 14.53
C ILE A 466 6.58 -15.45 15.70
N VAL A 467 7.90 -15.44 15.51
CA VAL A 467 8.85 -14.96 16.51
C VAL A 467 9.61 -13.79 15.93
N LEU A 468 9.58 -12.65 16.63
CA LEU A 468 10.33 -11.44 16.25
C LEU A 468 11.35 -11.14 17.34
N ASN A 469 12.62 -11.07 16.99
CA ASN A 469 13.66 -10.49 17.82
C ASN A 469 13.81 -9.00 17.46
N LEU A 470 13.26 -8.13 18.28
CA LEU A 470 13.29 -6.68 18.08
C LEU A 470 14.44 -6.00 18.87
N SER A 471 15.52 -6.72 19.09
CA SER A 471 16.72 -6.21 19.77
C SER A 471 17.95 -6.18 18.85
N PRO A 472 18.95 -5.37 19.18
CA PRO A 472 20.23 -5.35 18.47
C PRO A 472 21.13 -6.57 18.79
N ASN A 473 20.66 -7.52 19.61
CA ASN A 473 21.41 -8.69 20.04
C ASN A 473 20.73 -9.98 19.59
N SER A 474 21.51 -11.02 19.27
CA SER A 474 20.98 -12.36 19.01
C SER A 474 20.31 -12.92 20.27
N LYS A 475 19.24 -13.68 20.09
CA LYS A 475 18.47 -14.30 21.17
C LYS A 475 18.38 -15.81 20.96
N SER A 476 18.12 -16.53 22.06
CA SER A 476 17.97 -17.97 22.04
C SER A 476 16.73 -18.37 22.84
N ILE A 477 15.74 -18.94 22.15
CA ILE A 477 14.38 -19.13 22.68
C ILE A 477 14.04 -20.61 22.61
N SER A 478 13.49 -21.16 23.70
CA SER A 478 13.01 -22.56 23.74
C SER A 478 11.56 -22.62 23.25
N LEU A 479 11.34 -23.42 22.20
CA LEU A 479 10.04 -23.60 21.54
C LEU A 479 9.91 -25.06 21.10
N ASP A 480 9.56 -25.95 22.03
CA ASP A 480 9.50 -27.38 21.76
C ASP A 480 8.34 -27.76 20.84
N GLY A 481 8.55 -28.80 20.03
CA GLY A 481 7.50 -29.45 19.22
C GLY A 481 7.14 -28.71 17.94
N LEU A 482 7.91 -27.69 17.53
CA LEU A 482 7.71 -26.93 16.31
C LEU A 482 8.77 -27.27 15.25
N SER A 483 8.53 -26.81 14.04
CA SER A 483 9.45 -26.90 12.89
C SER A 483 9.61 -25.52 12.25
N LEU A 484 10.83 -25.16 11.86
CA LEU A 484 11.10 -23.88 11.20
C LEU A 484 10.57 -23.91 9.76
N ALA A 485 9.70 -22.97 9.42
CA ALA A 485 9.06 -22.86 8.10
C ALA A 485 9.69 -21.78 7.22
N ALA A 486 9.94 -20.60 7.78
CA ALA A 486 10.55 -19.50 7.05
C ALA A 486 11.32 -18.58 8.00
N VAL A 487 12.27 -17.83 7.44
CA VAL A 487 13.03 -16.81 8.16
C VAL A 487 13.11 -15.53 7.35
N LEU A 488 13.14 -14.40 8.03
CA LEU A 488 13.40 -13.09 7.48
C LEU A 488 14.53 -12.47 8.29
N ASP A 489 15.73 -12.47 7.71
CA ASP A 489 16.95 -11.99 8.36
C ASP A 489 17.24 -10.56 7.90
N ALA A 490 17.40 -9.66 8.85
CA ALA A 490 17.74 -8.27 8.57
C ALA A 490 19.22 -8.09 8.17
N ASN A 491 20.08 -9.07 8.44
CA ASN A 491 21.51 -9.00 8.11
C ASN A 491 22.07 -10.36 7.65
N LEU A 492 21.98 -10.63 6.35
CA LEU A 492 22.46 -11.87 5.73
C LEU A 492 24.00 -12.00 5.69
N GLU A 493 24.77 -10.98 6.09
CA GLU A 493 26.24 -11.04 6.13
C GLU A 493 26.78 -11.77 7.36
N ARG A 494 25.90 -12.18 8.29
CA ARG A 494 26.29 -12.97 9.46
C ARG A 494 26.38 -14.46 9.14
N ASP A 495 27.41 -15.11 9.65
CA ASP A 495 27.65 -16.55 9.43
C ASP A 495 26.66 -17.46 10.17
N ASP A 496 26.10 -17.00 11.29
CA ASP A 496 25.30 -17.84 12.20
C ASP A 496 23.84 -17.98 11.75
N GLY A 497 23.25 -16.94 11.18
CA GLY A 497 21.88 -16.91 10.66
C GLY A 497 20.81 -17.34 11.71
N ILE A 498 19.55 -17.40 11.26
CA ILE A 498 18.43 -17.86 12.08
C ILE A 498 18.35 -19.38 11.97
N THR A 499 18.43 -20.10 13.11
CA THR A 499 18.43 -21.57 13.16
C THR A 499 17.49 -22.11 14.23
N TYR A 500 16.87 -23.27 13.93
CA TYR A 500 16.04 -23.99 14.89
C TYR A 500 16.51 -25.45 15.01
N ASN A 501 16.96 -25.86 16.20
CA ASN A 501 17.48 -27.19 16.47
C ASN A 501 17.06 -27.65 17.83
N ASN A 502 16.54 -28.89 17.93
CA ASN A 502 16.18 -29.54 19.21
C ASN A 502 15.29 -28.66 20.11
N GLY A 503 14.25 -28.04 19.57
CA GLY A 503 13.33 -27.17 20.32
C GLY A 503 13.90 -25.81 20.67
N LYS A 504 15.07 -25.42 20.10
CA LYS A 504 15.72 -24.17 20.41
C LYS A 504 15.87 -23.31 19.13
N LEU A 505 15.27 -22.12 19.12
CA LEU A 505 15.41 -21.11 18.10
C LEU A 505 16.54 -20.16 18.50
N ASN A 506 17.60 -20.10 17.68
CA ASN A 506 18.55 -18.99 17.71
C ASN A 506 18.15 -18.00 16.64
N ILE A 507 17.97 -16.76 17.02
CA ILE A 507 17.44 -15.72 16.13
C ILE A 507 18.34 -14.47 16.21
N ASP A 508 18.78 -14.02 15.05
CA ASP A 508 19.67 -12.88 14.91
C ASP A 508 18.98 -11.54 15.25
N PRO A 509 19.75 -10.48 15.51
CA PRO A 509 19.19 -9.15 15.73
C PRO A 509 18.24 -8.73 14.61
N TRP A 510 17.06 -8.23 14.99
CA TRP A 510 16.03 -7.78 14.06
C TRP A 510 15.47 -8.88 13.14
N GLY A 511 15.72 -10.14 13.49
CA GLY A 511 15.27 -11.30 12.72
C GLY A 511 13.82 -11.68 13.03
N ILE A 512 13.18 -12.37 12.09
CA ILE A 512 11.83 -12.91 12.21
C ILE A 512 11.85 -14.39 11.79
N ALA A 513 11.20 -15.25 12.54
CA ALA A 513 11.04 -16.67 12.22
C ALA A 513 9.57 -17.06 12.22
N ILE A 514 9.19 -17.92 11.27
CA ILE A 514 7.87 -18.55 11.19
C ILE A 514 8.06 -20.04 11.47
N LEU A 515 7.27 -20.58 12.41
CA LEU A 515 7.30 -21.99 12.80
C LEU A 515 5.86 -22.55 12.77
N PHE A 516 5.74 -23.86 12.57
CA PHE A 516 4.47 -24.60 12.60
C PHE A 516 4.61 -25.95 13.29
#